data_490a475a70be62765339d92d63849330
#
_entry.id   490a475a70be62765339d92d63849330
#
_cell.length_a   1.000
_cell.length_b   1.000
_cell.length_c   1.000
_cell.angle_alpha   90.00
_cell.angle_beta   90.00
_cell.angle_gamma   90.00
#
_symmetry.space_group_name_H-M   'P 1'
#
loop_
_entity.id
_entity.type
_entity.pdbx_description
1 polymer ?
#
loop_
_entity_poly.entity_id
_entity_poly.type
_entity_poly.pdbx_seq_one_letter_code
_entity_poly.pdbx_strand_id
1 'polypeptide(L)'
;MHPRLSALAALRLTDPEQKVAATRATAALAATDSIATDPLRVVGDDIGVPGRPERPLRVAATAVQKRSPFTPEGRAALIHSICHIEFNAINLALDAVWRYDGMPEAYYRDWLRVADEEAQHFTLLHAHLQDMGWRYGDFPGHDGLWSMCEKTKDDVLARMALVPRTLEARGLDATPLIQAKLRRVDTPDALRAVEILDIILRDEVGHVAIGNRWYRWLCKRAGRDPEATYPELVARYEAPRLKPPFNLEARGRAGFSAEELRALSAAAKD
;
A
#
# COMPACT_ATOMS: atom_id res chain seq x y z
N MET A 1 -20.64 -11.64 -10.45
CA MET A 1 -19.40 -11.32 -11.18
C MET A 1 -18.22 -11.91 -10.40
N HIS A 2 -17.20 -12.46 -11.08
CA HIS A 2 -16.07 -13.07 -10.37
C HIS A 2 -15.10 -11.98 -9.87
N PRO A 3 -14.86 -11.82 -8.54
CA PRO A 3 -14.14 -10.68 -7.99
C PRO A 3 -12.70 -10.54 -8.52
N ARG A 4 -12.04 -11.65 -8.83
CA ARG A 4 -10.69 -11.64 -9.41
C ARG A 4 -10.69 -11.01 -10.82
N LEU A 5 -11.71 -11.28 -11.65
CA LEU A 5 -11.83 -10.67 -12.98
C LEU A 5 -12.16 -9.17 -12.89
N SER A 6 -13.00 -8.78 -11.93
CA SER A 6 -13.33 -7.38 -11.69
C SER A 6 -12.11 -6.61 -11.18
N ALA A 7 -11.33 -7.22 -10.28
CA ALA A 7 -10.07 -6.64 -9.80
C ALA A 7 -9.06 -6.45 -10.95
N LEU A 8 -8.91 -7.42 -11.85
CA LEU A 8 -8.06 -7.28 -13.04
C LEU A 8 -8.55 -6.16 -13.96
N ALA A 9 -9.86 -6.09 -14.20
CA ALA A 9 -10.44 -5.02 -15.03
C ALA A 9 -10.14 -3.63 -14.44
N ALA A 10 -10.35 -3.45 -13.13
CA ALA A 10 -10.02 -2.22 -12.44
C ALA A 10 -8.51 -1.92 -12.45
N LEU A 11 -7.67 -2.94 -12.22
CA LEU A 11 -6.21 -2.83 -12.22
C LEU A 11 -5.64 -2.35 -13.56
N ARG A 12 -6.27 -2.72 -14.68
CA ARG A 12 -5.87 -2.32 -16.05
C ARG A 12 -6.28 -0.90 -16.43
N LEU A 13 -7.19 -0.25 -15.70
CA LEU A 13 -7.58 1.13 -15.98
C LEU A 13 -6.40 2.07 -15.82
N THR A 14 -6.24 2.97 -16.77
CA THR A 14 -5.14 3.95 -16.76
C THR A 14 -5.56 5.28 -16.12
N ASP A 15 -6.83 5.64 -16.23
CA ASP A 15 -7.39 6.83 -15.63
C ASP A 15 -7.59 6.63 -14.12
N PRO A 16 -7.05 7.52 -13.25
CA PRO A 16 -7.13 7.34 -11.80
C PRO A 16 -8.57 7.39 -11.25
N GLU A 17 -9.43 8.26 -11.77
CA GLU A 17 -10.80 8.40 -11.27
C GLU A 17 -11.65 7.18 -11.67
N GLN A 18 -11.49 6.69 -12.90
CA GLN A 18 -12.15 5.47 -13.36
C GLN A 18 -11.66 4.25 -12.55
N LYS A 19 -10.36 4.17 -12.25
CA LYS A 19 -9.81 3.10 -11.42
C LYS A 19 -10.41 3.14 -10.00
N VAL A 20 -10.45 4.30 -9.37
CA VAL A 20 -11.09 4.49 -8.06
C VAL A 20 -12.56 4.04 -8.11
N ALA A 21 -13.34 4.50 -9.08
CA ALA A 21 -14.74 4.13 -9.22
C ALA A 21 -14.95 2.62 -9.41
N ALA A 22 -14.16 1.98 -10.28
CA ALA A 22 -14.23 0.55 -10.53
C ALA A 22 -13.79 -0.28 -9.30
N THR A 23 -12.79 0.18 -8.56
CA THR A 23 -12.31 -0.46 -7.32
C THR A 23 -13.40 -0.46 -6.27
N ARG A 24 -14.00 0.69 -6.00
CA ARG A 24 -15.09 0.86 -5.04
C ARG A 24 -16.33 0.04 -5.40
N ALA A 25 -16.71 0.02 -6.69
CA ALA A 25 -17.80 -0.81 -7.17
C ALA A 25 -17.53 -2.32 -6.96
N THR A 26 -16.29 -2.76 -7.21
CA THR A 26 -15.88 -4.16 -7.00
C THR A 26 -15.94 -4.55 -5.53
N ALA A 27 -15.45 -3.69 -4.63
CA ALA A 27 -15.47 -3.92 -3.19
C ALA A 27 -16.92 -3.95 -2.64
N ALA A 28 -17.79 -3.04 -3.07
CA ALA A 28 -19.18 -2.99 -2.67
C ALA A 28 -19.94 -4.27 -3.05
N LEU A 29 -19.76 -4.77 -4.27
CA LEU A 29 -20.35 -6.03 -4.72
C LEU A 29 -19.83 -7.23 -3.89
N ALA A 30 -18.54 -7.25 -3.58
CA ALA A 30 -17.95 -8.32 -2.77
C ALA A 30 -18.42 -8.29 -1.30
N ALA A 31 -18.89 -7.16 -0.80
CA ALA A 31 -19.44 -7.06 0.57
C ALA A 31 -20.79 -7.76 0.72
N THR A 32 -21.61 -7.78 -0.35
CA THR A 32 -22.98 -8.32 -0.34
C THR A 32 -23.10 -9.72 -0.92
N ASP A 33 -22.25 -10.08 -1.87
CA ASP A 33 -22.35 -11.33 -2.61
C ASP A 33 -21.35 -12.38 -2.07
N SER A 34 -21.66 -13.66 -2.29
CA SER A 34 -20.69 -14.73 -2.11
C SER A 34 -19.57 -14.59 -3.15
N ILE A 35 -18.33 -14.66 -2.70
CA ILE A 35 -17.17 -14.63 -3.58
C ILE A 35 -16.90 -16.05 -4.09
N ALA A 36 -16.98 -16.23 -5.42
CA ALA A 36 -16.55 -17.46 -6.04
C ALA A 36 -15.02 -17.61 -5.87
N THR A 37 -14.62 -18.67 -5.17
CA THR A 37 -13.21 -19.01 -4.93
C THR A 37 -12.68 -20.05 -5.91
N ASP A 38 -13.50 -20.46 -6.90
CA ASP A 38 -13.10 -21.41 -7.90
C ASP A 38 -11.78 -20.97 -8.56
N PRO A 39 -10.86 -21.92 -8.77
CA PRO A 39 -9.62 -21.62 -9.47
C PRO A 39 -9.90 -21.36 -10.95
N LEU A 40 -10.56 -20.23 -11.22
CA LEU A 40 -10.52 -19.70 -12.56
C LEU A 40 -9.03 -19.44 -12.88
N ARG A 41 -8.47 -20.27 -13.75
CA ARG A 41 -7.28 -19.85 -14.47
C ARG A 41 -7.64 -18.55 -15.14
N VAL A 42 -7.36 -17.43 -14.43
CA VAL A 42 -7.35 -16.13 -15.06
C VAL A 42 -6.15 -16.17 -16.02
N VAL A 43 -6.41 -16.70 -17.20
CA VAL A 43 -5.48 -16.63 -18.31
C VAL A 43 -5.54 -15.18 -18.79
N GLY A 44 -4.86 -14.31 -18.10
CA GLY A 44 -4.53 -12.98 -18.55
C GLY A 44 -3.02 -12.87 -18.39
N ASP A 45 -2.36 -12.50 -19.47
CA ASP A 45 -0.97 -12.10 -19.40
C ASP A 45 -0.82 -10.86 -18.51
N ASP A 46 0.39 -10.62 -18.00
CA ASP A 46 0.73 -9.40 -17.22
C ASP A 46 0.77 -8.14 -18.12
N ILE A 47 0.35 -8.24 -19.39
CA ILE A 47 0.40 -7.11 -20.34
C ILE A 47 -0.56 -6.01 -19.88
N GLY A 48 -0.02 -4.81 -19.72
CA GLY A 48 -0.77 -3.64 -19.31
C GLY A 48 -1.14 -3.61 -17.82
N VAL A 49 -0.50 -4.40 -16.98
CA VAL A 49 -0.70 -4.42 -15.52
C VAL A 49 0.48 -3.78 -14.80
N PRO A 50 0.25 -2.83 -13.89
CA PRO A 50 -1.00 -2.10 -13.69
C PRO A 50 -1.21 -1.07 -14.79
N GLY A 51 -2.47 -0.78 -15.13
CA GLY A 51 -2.80 0.40 -15.94
C GLY A 51 -2.34 1.66 -15.21
N ARG A 52 -1.70 2.57 -15.96
CA ARG A 52 -1.11 3.80 -15.39
C ARG A 52 -1.42 5.00 -16.26
N PRO A 53 -1.67 6.16 -15.65
CA PRO A 53 -1.75 7.41 -16.40
C PRO A 53 -0.37 7.77 -16.98
N GLU A 54 -0.34 8.62 -17.98
CA GLU A 54 0.90 9.15 -18.55
C GLU A 54 1.73 9.94 -17.52
N ARG A 55 1.06 10.55 -16.58
CA ARG A 55 1.65 11.27 -15.44
C ARG A 55 1.11 10.69 -14.12
N PRO A 56 1.92 10.69 -13.05
CA PRO A 56 3.26 11.30 -12.88
C PRO A 56 4.36 10.62 -13.68
N LEU A 57 5.37 11.40 -14.10
CA LEU A 57 6.60 10.84 -14.66
C LEU A 57 7.26 9.94 -13.62
N ARG A 58 7.58 8.72 -14.02
CA ARG A 58 8.25 7.75 -13.15
C ARG A 58 9.77 7.95 -13.23
N VAL A 59 10.35 8.14 -12.06
CA VAL A 59 11.80 8.34 -11.92
C VAL A 59 12.35 7.37 -10.86
N ALA A 60 13.66 7.20 -10.83
CA ALA A 60 14.30 6.47 -9.73
C ALA A 60 14.01 7.18 -8.39
N ALA A 61 13.85 6.43 -7.30
CA ALA A 61 13.56 7.01 -5.98
C ALA A 61 14.61 8.04 -5.55
N THR A 62 15.87 7.87 -5.96
CA THR A 62 16.98 8.80 -5.71
C THR A 62 16.89 10.09 -6.54
N ALA A 63 16.12 10.09 -7.64
CA ALA A 63 15.93 11.25 -8.51
C ALA A 63 14.72 12.11 -8.11
N VAL A 64 13.90 11.65 -7.16
CA VAL A 64 12.80 12.46 -6.62
C VAL A 64 13.39 13.62 -5.82
N GLN A 65 13.12 14.83 -6.29
CA GLN A 65 13.65 16.03 -5.66
C GLN A 65 13.03 16.24 -4.27
N LYS A 66 13.88 16.36 -3.25
CA LYS A 66 13.45 16.71 -1.90
C LYS A 66 13.12 18.21 -1.85
N ARG A 67 11.92 18.54 -1.38
CA ARG A 67 11.45 19.91 -1.18
C ARG A 67 11.08 20.13 0.28
N SER A 68 11.20 21.37 0.73
CA SER A 68 10.83 21.73 2.10
C SER A 68 9.29 21.86 2.22
N PRO A 69 8.64 21.18 3.17
CA PRO A 69 7.20 21.31 3.36
C PRO A 69 6.80 22.70 3.91
N PHE A 70 7.76 23.53 4.28
CA PHE A 70 7.52 24.91 4.71
C PHE A 70 7.22 25.88 3.54
N THR A 71 7.40 25.44 2.30
CA THR A 71 6.94 26.16 1.10
C THR A 71 5.66 25.56 0.54
N PRO A 72 4.75 26.35 -0.07
CA PRO A 72 3.52 25.82 -0.69
C PRO A 72 3.80 24.71 -1.71
N GLU A 73 4.75 24.91 -2.62
CA GLU A 73 5.14 23.89 -3.61
C GLU A 73 5.70 22.63 -2.94
N GLY A 74 6.51 22.79 -1.88
CA GLY A 74 7.10 21.65 -1.18
C GLY A 74 6.05 20.83 -0.42
N ARG A 75 5.00 21.46 0.13
CA ARG A 75 3.85 20.77 0.69
C ARG A 75 3.05 20.03 -0.38
N ALA A 76 2.76 20.70 -1.49
CA ALA A 76 2.07 20.06 -2.61
C ALA A 76 2.85 18.85 -3.13
N ALA A 77 4.17 18.95 -3.28
CA ALA A 77 5.03 17.83 -3.67
C ALA A 77 5.00 16.69 -2.65
N LEU A 78 4.96 16.99 -1.34
CA LEU A 78 4.84 15.98 -0.29
C LEU A 78 3.48 15.26 -0.35
N ILE A 79 2.38 16.01 -0.44
CA ILE A 79 1.03 15.44 -0.56
C ILE A 79 0.89 14.63 -1.84
N HIS A 80 1.42 15.12 -2.96
CA HIS A 80 1.46 14.37 -4.22
C HIS A 80 2.23 13.06 -4.08
N SER A 81 3.36 13.06 -3.38
CA SER A 81 4.16 11.84 -3.15
C SER A 81 3.36 10.79 -2.37
N ILE A 82 2.60 11.21 -1.35
CA ILE A 82 1.75 10.30 -0.59
C ILE A 82 0.58 9.83 -1.48
N CYS A 83 -0.09 10.74 -2.18
CA CYS A 83 -1.16 10.41 -3.14
C CYS A 83 -0.70 9.36 -4.17
N HIS A 84 0.56 9.43 -4.61
CA HIS A 84 1.15 8.44 -5.52
C HIS A 84 1.39 7.08 -4.85
N ILE A 85 1.72 7.07 -3.56
CA ILE A 85 1.83 5.84 -2.77
C ILE A 85 0.45 5.17 -2.68
N GLU A 86 -0.61 5.91 -2.31
CA GLU A 86 -1.97 5.39 -2.22
C GLU A 86 -2.49 4.86 -3.57
N PHE A 87 -2.20 5.56 -4.67
CA PHE A 87 -2.53 5.05 -6.01
C PHE A 87 -1.84 3.71 -6.32
N ASN A 88 -0.59 3.54 -5.91
CA ASN A 88 0.09 2.26 -6.04
C ASN A 88 -0.45 1.22 -5.05
N ALA A 89 -0.93 1.63 -3.87
CA ALA A 89 -1.56 0.76 -2.90
C ALA A 89 -2.90 0.19 -3.43
N ILE A 90 -3.70 0.99 -4.15
CA ILE A 90 -4.86 0.46 -4.91
C ILE A 90 -4.41 -0.65 -5.87
N ASN A 91 -3.36 -0.40 -6.64
CA ASN A 91 -2.87 -1.37 -7.62
C ASN A 91 -2.41 -2.67 -6.96
N LEU A 92 -1.64 -2.60 -5.88
CA LEU A 92 -1.13 -3.79 -5.19
C LEU A 92 -2.24 -4.60 -4.53
N ALA A 93 -3.28 -3.95 -3.97
CA ALA A 93 -4.41 -4.63 -3.37
C ALA A 93 -5.27 -5.35 -4.43
N LEU A 94 -5.54 -4.69 -5.56
CA LEU A 94 -6.22 -5.31 -6.71
C LEU A 94 -5.40 -6.46 -7.30
N ASP A 95 -4.07 -6.31 -7.39
CA ASP A 95 -3.17 -7.37 -7.85
C ASP A 95 -3.18 -8.57 -6.90
N ALA A 96 -3.22 -8.35 -5.59
CA ALA A 96 -3.33 -9.42 -4.60
C ALA A 96 -4.64 -10.22 -4.77
N VAL A 97 -5.75 -9.54 -5.06
CA VAL A 97 -7.05 -10.20 -5.36
C VAL A 97 -6.98 -10.98 -6.65
N TRP A 98 -6.47 -10.39 -7.72
CA TRP A 98 -6.46 -11.02 -9.04
C TRP A 98 -5.46 -12.17 -9.16
N ARG A 99 -4.23 -11.93 -8.74
CA ARG A 99 -3.08 -12.79 -9.07
C ARG A 99 -3.11 -14.15 -8.37
N TYR A 100 -3.49 -14.19 -7.10
CA TYR A 100 -3.37 -15.39 -6.29
C TYR A 100 -4.68 -16.15 -6.21
N ASP A 101 -4.69 -17.36 -6.78
CA ASP A 101 -5.79 -18.31 -6.69
C ASP A 101 -5.66 -19.23 -5.46
N GLY A 102 -6.70 -20.03 -5.22
CA GLY A 102 -6.68 -21.02 -4.15
C GLY A 102 -6.57 -20.45 -2.73
N MET A 103 -6.82 -19.15 -2.57
CA MET A 103 -6.91 -18.52 -1.26
C MET A 103 -8.35 -18.62 -0.71
N PRO A 104 -8.53 -18.62 0.62
CA PRO A 104 -9.86 -18.59 1.22
C PRO A 104 -10.64 -17.32 0.82
N GLU A 105 -11.96 -17.39 0.81
CA GLU A 105 -12.84 -16.24 0.50
C GLU A 105 -12.49 -15.00 1.33
N ALA A 106 -12.17 -15.18 2.63
CA ALA A 106 -11.77 -14.11 3.52
C ALA A 106 -10.53 -13.31 3.02
N TYR A 107 -9.62 -13.96 2.27
CA TYR A 107 -8.47 -13.29 1.68
C TYR A 107 -8.91 -12.25 0.64
N TYR A 108 -9.80 -12.63 -0.24
CA TYR A 108 -10.28 -11.73 -1.29
C TYR A 108 -11.11 -10.58 -0.71
N ARG A 109 -11.92 -10.84 0.31
CA ARG A 109 -12.68 -9.81 1.02
C ARG A 109 -11.75 -8.82 1.74
N ASP A 110 -10.73 -9.31 2.42
CA ASP A 110 -9.75 -8.48 3.11
C ASP A 110 -9.04 -7.55 2.12
N TRP A 111 -8.54 -8.07 0.98
CA TRP A 111 -7.83 -7.27 0.00
C TRP A 111 -8.72 -6.33 -0.81
N LEU A 112 -9.99 -6.67 -1.04
CA LEU A 112 -10.95 -5.75 -1.66
C LEU A 112 -11.33 -4.62 -0.71
N ARG A 113 -11.40 -4.87 0.59
CA ARG A 113 -11.56 -3.83 1.58
C ARG A 113 -10.36 -2.88 1.60
N VAL A 114 -9.13 -3.41 1.61
CA VAL A 114 -7.91 -2.60 1.50
C VAL A 114 -7.97 -1.74 0.23
N ALA A 115 -8.30 -2.33 -0.92
CA ALA A 115 -8.38 -1.59 -2.17
C ALA A 115 -9.40 -0.42 -2.13
N ASP A 116 -10.55 -0.60 -1.45
CA ASP A 116 -11.56 0.46 -1.28
C ASP A 116 -11.06 1.57 -0.35
N GLU A 117 -10.43 1.22 0.77
CA GLU A 117 -9.84 2.17 1.71
C GLU A 117 -8.71 2.96 1.04
N GLU A 118 -7.84 2.33 0.24
CA GLU A 118 -6.80 3.00 -0.54
C GLU A 118 -7.35 3.93 -1.63
N ALA A 119 -8.46 3.52 -2.26
CA ALA A 119 -9.17 4.37 -3.20
C ALA A 119 -9.76 5.62 -2.52
N GLN A 120 -10.21 5.50 -1.26
CA GLN A 120 -10.64 6.63 -0.45
C GLN A 120 -9.46 7.54 -0.09
N HIS A 121 -8.33 6.98 0.35
CA HIS A 121 -7.11 7.73 0.69
C HIS A 121 -6.63 8.55 -0.51
N PHE A 122 -6.52 7.91 -1.68
CA PHE A 122 -6.18 8.60 -2.91
C PHE A 122 -7.16 9.75 -3.21
N THR A 123 -8.46 9.52 -3.08
CA THR A 123 -9.48 10.55 -3.35
C THR A 123 -9.34 11.75 -2.43
N LEU A 124 -9.13 11.53 -1.12
CA LEU A 124 -8.93 12.60 -0.14
C LEU A 124 -7.69 13.44 -0.45
N LEU A 125 -6.56 12.79 -0.76
CA LEU A 125 -5.31 13.47 -1.08
C LEU A 125 -5.37 14.19 -2.42
N HIS A 126 -6.03 13.57 -3.43
CA HIS A 126 -6.21 14.19 -4.74
C HIS A 126 -7.07 15.45 -4.67
N ALA A 127 -8.19 15.40 -3.95
CA ALA A 127 -9.04 16.58 -3.72
C ALA A 127 -8.25 17.68 -3.00
N HIS A 128 -7.50 17.32 -1.96
CA HIS A 128 -6.68 18.28 -1.23
C HIS A 128 -5.58 18.93 -2.11
N LEU A 129 -4.96 18.18 -3.02
CA LEU A 129 -4.03 18.73 -4.00
C LEU A 129 -4.72 19.76 -4.90
N GLN A 130 -5.96 19.50 -5.34
CA GLN A 130 -6.75 20.41 -6.17
C GLN A 130 -7.07 21.70 -5.40
N ASP A 131 -7.44 21.60 -4.11
CA ASP A 131 -7.69 22.75 -3.25
C ASP A 131 -6.42 23.60 -3.07
N MET A 132 -5.23 22.98 -3.13
CA MET A 132 -3.94 23.67 -3.09
C MET A 132 -3.50 24.23 -4.45
N GLY A 133 -4.29 24.06 -5.52
CA GLY A 133 -3.99 24.51 -6.89
C GLY A 133 -3.07 23.57 -7.68
N TRP A 134 -2.90 22.33 -7.24
CA TRP A 134 -2.07 21.31 -7.88
C TRP A 134 -2.90 20.09 -8.28
N ARG A 135 -2.32 19.21 -9.12
CA ARG A 135 -2.99 17.99 -9.59
C ARG A 135 -2.09 16.77 -9.40
N TYR A 136 -2.70 15.61 -9.27
CA TYR A 136 -1.97 14.36 -9.39
C TYR A 136 -1.32 14.26 -10.77
N GLY A 137 0.00 14.07 -10.79
CA GLY A 137 0.80 14.09 -12.01
C GLY A 137 1.69 15.33 -12.19
N ASP A 138 1.52 16.38 -11.40
CA ASP A 138 2.33 17.61 -11.51
C ASP A 138 3.77 17.42 -11.01
N PHE A 139 4.01 16.46 -10.13
CA PHE A 139 5.34 16.09 -9.64
C PHE A 139 5.70 14.67 -10.08
N PRO A 140 7.00 14.34 -10.21
CA PRO A 140 7.42 12.98 -10.49
C PRO A 140 7.14 12.06 -9.30
N GLY A 141 6.94 10.76 -9.61
CA GLY A 141 6.80 9.68 -8.62
C GLY A 141 7.78 8.55 -8.86
N HIS A 142 7.87 7.60 -7.92
CA HIS A 142 8.66 6.38 -8.10
C HIS A 142 7.86 5.13 -7.79
N ASP A 143 8.20 4.04 -8.46
CA ASP A 143 7.46 2.76 -8.39
C ASP A 143 8.05 1.77 -7.37
N GLY A 144 8.69 2.24 -6.31
CA GLY A 144 9.37 1.35 -5.35
C GLY A 144 8.45 0.30 -4.72
N LEU A 145 7.18 0.67 -4.48
CA LEU A 145 6.17 -0.26 -3.94
C LEU A 145 5.80 -1.32 -4.99
N TRP A 146 5.48 -0.90 -6.22
CA TRP A 146 5.15 -1.81 -7.30
C TRP A 146 6.32 -2.72 -7.71
N SER A 147 7.55 -2.23 -7.66
CA SER A 147 8.74 -3.04 -7.97
C SER A 147 8.84 -4.28 -7.08
N MET A 148 8.43 -4.20 -5.81
CA MET A 148 8.39 -5.37 -4.93
C MET A 148 7.21 -6.29 -5.30
N CYS A 149 6.09 -5.74 -5.76
CA CYS A 149 4.99 -6.55 -6.29
C CYS A 149 5.43 -7.38 -7.50
N GLU A 150 6.17 -6.79 -8.42
CA GLU A 150 6.77 -7.49 -9.58
C GLU A 150 7.71 -8.61 -9.13
N LYS A 151 8.64 -8.31 -8.20
CA LYS A 151 9.59 -9.30 -7.68
C LYS A 151 8.89 -10.50 -7.03
N THR A 152 7.74 -10.28 -6.38
CA THR A 152 7.02 -11.29 -5.60
C THR A 152 5.80 -11.87 -6.31
N LYS A 153 5.62 -11.60 -7.62
CA LYS A 153 4.40 -11.95 -8.35
C LYS A 153 4.06 -13.45 -8.35
N ASP A 154 5.07 -14.30 -8.32
CA ASP A 154 4.92 -15.76 -8.38
C ASP A 154 4.94 -16.43 -6.99
N ASP A 155 5.04 -15.64 -5.91
CA ASP A 155 5.16 -16.14 -4.54
C ASP A 155 4.26 -15.33 -3.59
N VAL A 156 3.06 -15.85 -3.31
CA VAL A 156 2.10 -15.19 -2.41
C VAL A 156 2.64 -15.03 -0.98
N LEU A 157 3.48 -15.97 -0.51
CA LEU A 157 4.07 -15.89 0.82
C LEU A 157 5.05 -14.71 0.90
N ALA A 158 5.93 -14.59 -0.10
CA ALA A 158 6.84 -13.46 -0.22
C ALA A 158 6.09 -12.14 -0.40
N ARG A 159 5.01 -12.12 -1.20
CA ARG A 159 4.14 -10.94 -1.39
C ARG A 159 3.60 -10.45 -0.04
N MET A 160 3.02 -11.31 0.77
CA MET A 160 2.46 -10.93 2.08
C MET A 160 3.54 -10.49 3.07
N ALA A 161 4.72 -11.11 3.03
CA ALA A 161 5.85 -10.74 3.87
C ALA A 161 6.42 -9.37 3.50
N LEU A 162 6.62 -9.08 2.21
CA LEU A 162 7.49 -8.00 1.77
C LEU A 162 6.74 -6.74 1.31
N VAL A 163 5.48 -6.86 0.90
CA VAL A 163 4.69 -5.70 0.48
C VAL A 163 3.92 -5.13 1.68
N PRO A 164 2.79 -5.71 2.17
CA PRO A 164 2.03 -5.06 3.24
C PRO A 164 2.80 -5.03 4.56
N ARG A 165 3.39 -6.16 4.96
CA ARG A 165 4.08 -6.28 6.23
C ARG A 165 5.39 -5.50 6.32
N THR A 166 6.08 -5.25 5.19
CA THR A 166 7.37 -4.55 5.17
C THR A 166 7.24 -3.14 4.63
N LEU A 167 6.75 -2.98 3.39
CA LEU A 167 6.78 -1.68 2.73
C LEU A 167 5.65 -0.75 3.19
N GLU A 168 4.40 -1.24 3.31
CA GLU A 168 3.29 -0.43 3.84
C GLU A 168 3.47 -0.14 5.33
N ALA A 169 3.98 -1.10 6.11
CA ALA A 169 4.30 -0.85 7.52
C ALA A 169 5.28 0.33 7.75
N ARG A 170 6.01 0.79 6.72
CA ARG A 170 6.78 2.04 6.78
C ARG A 170 5.88 3.28 6.86
N GLY A 171 4.66 3.20 6.35
CA GLY A 171 3.64 4.24 6.53
C GLY A 171 3.34 4.47 8.00
N LEU A 172 3.24 3.40 8.81
CA LEU A 172 3.03 3.49 10.25
C LEU A 172 4.15 4.29 10.96
N ASP A 173 5.38 4.18 10.46
CA ASP A 173 6.54 4.86 11.04
C ASP A 173 6.69 6.31 10.54
N ALA A 174 6.44 6.55 9.25
CA ALA A 174 6.69 7.82 8.59
C ALA A 174 5.59 8.85 8.85
N THR A 175 4.32 8.42 8.88
CA THR A 175 3.17 9.32 8.96
C THR A 175 3.20 10.22 10.20
N PRO A 176 3.49 9.75 11.43
CA PRO A 176 3.58 10.63 12.60
C PRO A 176 4.65 11.72 12.47
N LEU A 177 5.76 11.41 11.80
CA LEU A 177 6.85 12.37 11.57
C LEU A 177 6.46 13.44 10.54
N ILE A 178 5.72 13.03 9.51
CA ILE A 178 5.17 13.94 8.49
C ILE A 178 4.15 14.86 9.14
N GLN A 179 3.22 14.33 9.93
CA GLN A 179 2.23 15.10 10.66
C GLN A 179 2.87 16.12 11.61
N ALA A 180 3.90 15.71 12.37
CA ALA A 180 4.63 16.63 13.27
C ALA A 180 5.26 17.80 12.51
N LYS A 181 5.79 17.57 11.29
CA LYS A 181 6.31 18.64 10.43
C LYS A 181 5.20 19.55 9.92
N LEU A 182 4.09 18.99 9.45
CA LEU A 182 2.96 19.76 8.93
C LEU A 182 2.30 20.61 10.03
N ARG A 183 2.16 20.10 11.25
CA ARG A 183 1.67 20.89 12.42
C ARG A 183 2.58 22.09 12.72
N ARG A 184 3.89 22.01 12.48
CA ARG A 184 4.82 23.12 12.63
C ARG A 184 4.72 24.17 11.51
N VAL A 185 4.16 23.81 10.35
CA VAL A 185 3.87 24.74 9.26
C VAL A 185 2.68 25.64 9.65
N ASP A 186 1.68 25.06 10.30
CA ASP A 186 0.52 25.74 10.90
C ASP A 186 -0.29 26.60 9.91
N THR A 187 -0.40 26.13 8.66
CA THR A 187 -1.28 26.73 7.64
C THR A 187 -2.52 25.87 7.44
N PRO A 188 -3.66 26.44 6.98
CA PRO A 188 -4.89 25.66 6.76
C PRO A 188 -4.70 24.42 5.90
N ASP A 189 -3.92 24.52 4.81
CA ASP A 189 -3.61 23.41 3.93
C ASP A 189 -2.74 22.33 4.63
N ALA A 190 -1.77 22.74 5.45
CA ALA A 190 -0.96 21.79 6.21
C ALA A 190 -1.77 21.07 7.30
N LEU A 191 -2.66 21.78 8.00
CA LEU A 191 -3.53 21.18 9.02
C LEU A 191 -4.57 20.25 8.38
N ARG A 192 -5.13 20.61 7.22
CA ARG A 192 -6.01 19.71 6.47
C ARG A 192 -5.29 18.42 6.06
N ALA A 193 -4.04 18.52 5.63
CA ALA A 193 -3.23 17.33 5.32
C ALA A 193 -3.03 16.44 6.57
N VAL A 194 -2.84 17.02 7.76
CA VAL A 194 -2.76 16.25 9.02
C VAL A 194 -4.03 15.46 9.29
N GLU A 195 -5.22 16.07 9.09
CA GLU A 195 -6.51 15.38 9.28
C GLU A 195 -6.65 14.18 8.31
N ILE A 196 -6.25 14.34 7.05
CA ILE A 196 -6.27 13.25 6.06
C ILE A 196 -5.30 12.14 6.49
N LEU A 197 -4.09 12.50 6.92
CA LEU A 197 -3.10 11.54 7.40
C LEU A 197 -3.52 10.82 8.69
N ASP A 198 -4.38 11.42 9.53
CA ASP A 198 -4.97 10.72 10.68
C ASP A 198 -5.90 9.58 10.23
N ILE A 199 -6.68 9.80 9.16
CA ILE A 199 -7.53 8.77 8.56
C ILE A 199 -6.66 7.64 8.00
N ILE A 200 -5.69 7.99 7.16
CA ILE A 200 -4.76 7.04 6.54
C ILE A 200 -4.04 6.19 7.59
N LEU A 201 -3.44 6.81 8.60
CA LEU A 201 -2.70 6.08 9.64
C LEU A 201 -3.59 5.11 10.43
N ARG A 202 -4.85 5.50 10.69
CA ARG A 202 -5.82 4.62 11.35
C ARG A 202 -6.07 3.36 10.53
N ASP A 203 -6.31 3.50 9.22
CA ASP A 203 -6.68 2.41 8.32
C ASP A 203 -5.46 1.54 8.00
N GLU A 204 -4.28 2.15 7.84
CA GLU A 204 -3.00 1.46 7.60
C GLU A 204 -2.65 0.43 8.67
N VAL A 205 -3.02 0.64 9.93
CA VAL A 205 -2.87 -0.38 10.98
C VAL A 205 -3.64 -1.65 10.59
N GLY A 206 -4.83 -1.49 10.02
CA GLY A 206 -5.67 -2.58 9.52
C GLY A 206 -5.04 -3.28 8.30
N HIS A 207 -4.52 -2.52 7.33
CA HIS A 207 -3.88 -3.05 6.12
C HIS A 207 -2.66 -3.91 6.47
N VAL A 208 -1.80 -3.42 7.32
CA VAL A 208 -0.63 -4.17 7.80
C VAL A 208 -1.05 -5.39 8.62
N ALA A 209 -2.12 -5.30 9.42
CA ALA A 209 -2.66 -6.44 10.17
C ALA A 209 -3.17 -7.54 9.22
N ILE A 210 -3.82 -7.18 8.11
CA ILE A 210 -4.23 -8.10 7.04
C ILE A 210 -2.99 -8.79 6.45
N GLY A 211 -1.96 -8.03 6.11
CA GLY A 211 -0.69 -8.58 5.63
C GLY A 211 -0.08 -9.57 6.61
N ASN A 212 0.01 -9.23 7.89
CA ASN A 212 0.51 -10.11 8.96
C ASN A 212 -0.33 -11.38 9.12
N ARG A 213 -1.67 -11.25 9.08
CA ARG A 213 -2.60 -12.38 9.16
C ARG A 213 -2.33 -13.38 8.05
N TRP A 214 -2.29 -12.93 6.79
CA TRP A 214 -2.13 -13.79 5.63
C TRP A 214 -0.73 -14.34 5.50
N TYR A 215 0.29 -13.60 5.87
CA TYR A 215 1.66 -14.10 5.98
C TYR A 215 1.74 -15.30 6.94
N ARG A 216 1.22 -15.17 8.16
CA ARG A 216 1.22 -16.25 9.15
C ARG A 216 0.36 -17.44 8.72
N TRP A 217 -0.78 -17.18 8.12
CA TRP A 217 -1.64 -18.24 7.58
C TRP A 217 -0.91 -19.05 6.49
N LEU A 218 -0.21 -18.39 5.58
CA LEU A 218 0.59 -19.02 4.54
C LEU A 218 1.78 -19.80 5.11
N CYS A 219 2.49 -19.26 6.10
CA CYS A 219 3.55 -19.97 6.81
C CYS A 219 3.00 -21.26 7.44
N LYS A 220 1.88 -21.17 8.18
CA LYS A 220 1.23 -22.33 8.80
C LYS A 220 0.85 -23.37 7.76
N ARG A 221 0.26 -22.97 6.63
CA ARG A 221 -0.12 -23.87 5.53
C ARG A 221 1.10 -24.56 4.91
N ALA A 222 2.23 -23.88 4.86
CA ALA A 222 3.50 -24.43 4.35
C ALA A 222 4.36 -25.16 5.39
N GLY A 223 3.90 -25.29 6.64
CA GLY A 223 4.67 -25.90 7.73
C GLY A 223 5.96 -25.11 8.08
N ARG A 224 5.96 -23.79 7.89
CA ARG A 224 7.10 -22.91 8.12
C ARG A 224 6.91 -22.05 9.36
N ASP A 225 8.00 -21.78 10.06
CA ASP A 225 8.01 -20.81 11.14
C ASP A 225 8.05 -19.37 10.59
N PRO A 226 7.10 -18.49 10.98
CA PRO A 226 7.05 -17.14 10.44
C PRO A 226 8.29 -16.29 10.76
N GLU A 227 8.86 -16.43 11.95
CA GLU A 227 9.99 -15.60 12.40
C GLU A 227 11.28 -16.01 11.68
N ALA A 228 11.50 -17.30 11.46
CA ALA A 228 12.63 -17.80 10.67
C ALA A 228 12.45 -17.54 9.16
N THR A 229 11.22 -17.60 8.63
CA THR A 229 10.94 -17.44 7.21
C THR A 229 11.13 -15.99 6.74
N TYR A 230 10.81 -15.02 7.57
CA TYR A 230 10.86 -13.60 7.17
C TYR A 230 12.25 -13.14 6.72
N PRO A 231 13.33 -13.33 7.49
CA PRO A 231 14.67 -12.93 7.05
C PRO A 231 15.16 -13.67 5.80
N GLU A 232 14.75 -14.91 5.57
CA GLU A 232 15.05 -15.63 4.33
C GLU A 232 14.43 -14.96 3.12
N LEU A 233 13.15 -14.53 3.23
CA LEU A 233 12.46 -13.81 2.16
C LEU A 233 13.06 -12.43 1.93
N VAL A 234 13.41 -11.71 2.99
CA VAL A 234 14.10 -10.40 2.89
C VAL A 234 15.40 -10.54 2.10
N ALA A 235 16.20 -11.56 2.38
CA ALA A 235 17.47 -11.81 1.69
C ALA A 235 17.24 -12.26 0.24
N ARG A 236 16.30 -13.20 0.01
CA ARG A 236 16.02 -13.78 -1.31
C ARG A 236 15.52 -12.74 -2.32
N TYR A 237 14.66 -11.83 -1.88
CA TYR A 237 14.04 -10.80 -2.74
C TYR A 237 14.73 -9.44 -2.63
N GLU A 238 15.86 -9.37 -1.92
CA GLU A 238 16.62 -8.12 -1.73
C GLU A 238 15.72 -6.97 -1.24
N ALA A 239 14.90 -7.28 -0.22
CA ALA A 239 14.00 -6.27 0.33
C ALA A 239 14.79 -5.15 1.00
N PRO A 240 14.33 -3.89 0.93
CA PRO A 240 15.06 -2.77 1.51
C PRO A 240 15.17 -2.89 3.04
N ARG A 241 16.34 -2.57 3.57
CA ARG A 241 16.56 -2.50 5.01
C ARG A 241 15.62 -1.46 5.62
N LEU A 242 14.91 -1.84 6.66
CA LEU A 242 14.08 -0.92 7.44
C LEU A 242 14.97 0.03 8.23
N LYS A 243 14.55 1.29 8.34
CA LYS A 243 15.29 2.35 9.04
C LYS A 243 14.42 2.96 10.13
N PRO A 244 14.97 3.21 11.33
CA PRO A 244 14.27 3.88 12.41
C PRO A 244 13.97 5.36 12.05
N PRO A 245 13.09 6.03 12.82
CA PRO A 245 12.40 5.49 14.00
C PRO A 245 11.22 4.58 13.63
N PHE A 246 10.86 3.66 14.54
CA PHE A 246 9.73 2.74 14.37
C PHE A 246 8.59 3.10 15.31
N ASN A 247 7.36 3.11 14.81
CA ASN A 247 6.14 3.23 15.61
C ASN A 247 5.76 1.85 16.16
N LEU A 248 6.42 1.47 17.27
CA LEU A 248 6.24 0.14 17.86
C LEU A 248 4.82 -0.11 18.34
N GLU A 249 4.10 0.94 18.80
CA GLU A 249 2.70 0.83 19.22
C GLU A 249 1.80 0.48 18.03
N ALA A 250 1.86 1.24 16.93
CA ALA A 250 1.08 0.96 15.73
C ALA A 250 1.43 -0.41 15.12
N ARG A 251 2.71 -0.78 15.10
CA ARG A 251 3.15 -2.10 14.65
C ARG A 251 2.63 -3.22 15.55
N GLY A 252 2.62 -3.04 16.86
CA GLY A 252 2.02 -3.99 17.81
C GLY A 252 0.53 -4.17 17.56
N ARG A 253 -0.22 -3.07 17.36
CA ARG A 253 -1.64 -3.09 16.98
C ARG A 253 -1.86 -3.77 15.62
N ALA A 254 -0.94 -3.63 14.68
CA ALA A 254 -0.95 -4.31 13.40
C ALA A 254 -0.52 -5.80 13.48
N GLY A 255 -0.29 -6.32 14.69
CA GLY A 255 -0.09 -7.74 14.93
C GLY A 255 1.36 -8.21 14.80
N PHE A 256 2.37 -7.35 14.87
CA PHE A 256 3.75 -7.80 15.06
C PHE A 256 3.92 -8.40 16.45
N SER A 257 4.68 -9.50 16.56
CA SER A 257 4.98 -10.14 17.84
C SER A 257 5.91 -9.27 18.71
N ALA A 258 5.91 -9.54 20.01
CA ALA A 258 6.84 -8.86 20.93
C ALA A 258 8.31 -9.13 20.55
N GLU A 259 8.61 -10.30 19.98
CA GLU A 259 9.94 -10.66 19.52
C GLU A 259 10.34 -9.88 18.26
N GLU A 260 9.46 -9.78 17.29
CA GLU A 260 9.63 -8.97 16.08
C GLU A 260 9.86 -7.48 16.42
N LEU A 261 9.10 -6.94 17.39
CA LEU A 261 9.26 -5.55 17.85
C LEU A 261 10.61 -5.34 18.56
N ARG A 262 11.05 -6.32 19.37
CA ARG A 262 12.39 -6.27 19.99
C ARG A 262 13.50 -6.31 18.95
N ALA A 263 13.39 -7.17 17.92
CA ALA A 263 14.37 -7.24 16.84
C ALA A 263 14.45 -5.92 16.05
N LEU A 264 13.32 -5.27 15.73
CA LEU A 264 13.32 -3.95 15.12
C LEU A 264 14.00 -2.90 16.00
N SER A 265 13.75 -2.93 17.32
CA SER A 265 14.35 -1.98 18.26
C SER A 265 15.86 -2.18 18.41
N ALA A 266 16.35 -3.42 18.32
CA ALA A 266 17.77 -3.72 18.33
C ALA A 266 18.47 -3.22 17.05
N ALA A 267 17.88 -3.51 15.88
CA ALA A 267 18.41 -3.05 14.59
C ALA A 267 18.39 -1.50 14.40
N ALA A 268 17.71 -0.77 15.29
CA ALA A 268 17.72 0.70 15.28
C ALA A 268 18.95 1.30 15.98
N LYS A 269 19.73 0.48 16.70
CA LYS A 269 20.91 0.92 17.47
C LYS A 269 22.22 0.71 16.71
N ASP A 270 22.17 -0.11 15.65
CA ASP A 270 23.27 -0.39 14.72
C ASP A 270 23.19 0.52 13.47
#